data_74bef7a7d5ec05910d19978011600186
#
_entry.id   74bef7a7d5ec05910d19978011600186
#
_cell.length_a   1.000
_cell.length_b   1.000
_cell.length_c   1.000
_cell.angle_alpha   90.00
_cell.angle_beta   90.00
_cell.angle_gamma   90.00
#
_symmetry.space_group_name_H-M   'P 1'
#
loop_
_entity.id
_entity.type
_entity.pdbx_description
1 polymer ?
#
loop_
_entity_poly.entity_id
_entity_poly.type
_entity_poly.pdbx_seq_one_letter_code
_entity_poly.pdbx_strand_id
1 'polypeptide(L)'
;MKFLLLFMTLVFAAPSSAADKILFVLTSHNKMGSLDMKTGFWLGELTHPYYVLADAGFRVDVASIDGGMAPIDPKSLDFSDENNARFINDKKLMASIINTKAIEDVNSEDYQAVVYAGGHGTMWDFSNNELINKLTVSIYERGGIVSAICHGPAALTDVKLSNGQYLVKGRKLAAFTNEEESNVGLTEVVPFSLQDTLMSKGAKHIYGAAWTVNVVNDRRVITGQNPQSARKVGKEILTELKGIK
;
A
#
# COMPACT_ATOMS: atom_id res chain seq x y z
N MET A 1 -41.39 51.09 -14.70
CA MET A 1 -40.92 49.78 -15.08
C MET A 1 -39.50 49.58 -14.50
N LYS A 2 -39.37 48.78 -13.42
CA LYS A 2 -38.08 48.48 -12.81
C LYS A 2 -37.66 47.09 -13.34
N PHE A 3 -36.58 47.02 -14.10
CA PHE A 3 -35.99 45.75 -14.54
C PHE A 3 -35.14 45.19 -13.40
N LEU A 4 -35.54 44.00 -12.90
CA LEU A 4 -34.79 43.23 -11.91
C LEU A 4 -33.81 42.34 -12.69
N LEU A 5 -32.51 42.70 -12.65
CA LEU A 5 -31.47 41.82 -13.18
C LEU A 5 -31.20 40.68 -12.19
N LEU A 6 -31.60 39.47 -12.56
CA LEU A 6 -31.29 38.27 -11.81
C LEU A 6 -29.86 37.82 -12.16
N PHE A 7 -28.92 38.05 -11.25
CA PHE A 7 -27.56 37.49 -11.36
C PHE A 7 -27.58 36.01 -11.02
N MET A 8 -27.48 35.16 -12.05
CA MET A 8 -27.35 33.73 -11.92
C MET A 8 -25.85 33.44 -11.68
N THR A 9 -25.46 33.21 -10.42
CA THR A 9 -24.11 32.76 -10.08
C THR A 9 -23.94 31.29 -10.51
N LEU A 10 -23.20 31.08 -11.61
CA LEU A 10 -22.72 29.76 -11.98
C LEU A 10 -21.68 29.31 -10.93
N VAL A 11 -22.06 28.37 -10.09
CA VAL A 11 -21.10 27.64 -9.23
C VAL A 11 -20.40 26.64 -10.14
N PHE A 12 -19.22 27.01 -10.63
CA PHE A 12 -18.31 26.03 -11.23
C PHE A 12 -17.83 25.10 -10.12
N ALA A 13 -18.32 23.86 -10.12
CA ALA A 13 -17.68 22.80 -9.36
C ALA A 13 -16.26 22.63 -9.95
N ALA A 14 -15.25 22.95 -9.17
CA ALA A 14 -13.87 22.69 -9.54
C ALA A 14 -13.72 21.20 -9.86
N PRO A 15 -13.05 20.81 -10.96
CA PRO A 15 -12.78 19.42 -11.21
C PRO A 15 -12.04 18.85 -10.00
N SER A 16 -12.53 17.73 -9.48
CA SER A 16 -11.88 17.00 -8.38
C SER A 16 -10.49 16.58 -8.86
N SER A 17 -9.48 17.33 -8.41
CA SER A 17 -8.09 17.07 -8.75
C SER A 17 -7.68 15.66 -8.30
N ALA A 18 -6.89 14.96 -9.13
CA ALA A 18 -6.16 13.75 -8.76
C ALA A 18 -5.30 13.94 -7.49
N ALA A 19 -5.10 15.20 -7.10
CA ALA A 19 -4.29 15.65 -5.96
C ALA A 19 -4.75 15.15 -4.56
N ASP A 20 -5.92 14.50 -4.42
CA ASP A 20 -6.45 14.11 -3.11
C ASP A 20 -6.79 12.62 -2.99
N LYS A 21 -6.44 11.78 -3.98
CA LYS A 21 -6.70 10.34 -3.93
C LYS A 21 -5.44 9.52 -3.69
N ILE A 22 -5.59 8.54 -2.81
CA ILE A 22 -4.57 7.54 -2.48
C ILE A 22 -5.16 6.15 -2.75
N LEU A 23 -4.39 5.29 -3.38
CA LEU A 23 -4.77 3.91 -3.63
C LEU A 23 -4.08 2.96 -2.66
N PHE A 24 -4.84 2.10 -2.00
CA PHE A 24 -4.32 0.91 -1.33
C PHE A 24 -4.51 -0.30 -2.24
N VAL A 25 -3.46 -1.10 -2.37
CA VAL A 25 -3.50 -2.36 -3.11
C VAL A 25 -3.29 -3.50 -2.13
N LEU A 26 -4.22 -4.46 -2.15
CA LEU A 26 -4.25 -5.64 -1.30
C LEU A 26 -4.00 -6.88 -2.15
N THR A 27 -3.49 -7.94 -1.51
CA THR A 27 -3.42 -9.26 -2.14
C THR A 27 -4.81 -9.86 -2.36
N SER A 28 -4.96 -10.67 -3.39
CA SER A 28 -6.09 -11.57 -3.59
C SER A 28 -5.77 -13.01 -3.16
N HIS A 29 -4.49 -13.28 -2.83
CA HIS A 29 -4.03 -14.61 -2.45
C HIS A 29 -4.38 -14.95 -1.00
N ASN A 30 -4.94 -16.16 -0.77
CA ASN A 30 -5.49 -16.57 0.52
C ASN A 30 -4.94 -17.89 1.08
N LYS A 31 -3.91 -18.45 0.46
CA LYS A 31 -3.29 -19.73 0.85
C LYS A 31 -1.85 -19.54 1.26
N MET A 32 -1.42 -20.19 2.35
CA MET A 32 -0.04 -20.16 2.82
C MET A 32 0.78 -21.28 2.14
N GLY A 33 1.06 -21.09 0.85
CA GLY A 33 1.79 -22.08 0.04
C GLY A 33 1.14 -23.47 0.07
N SER A 34 1.92 -24.48 0.42
CA SER A 34 1.44 -25.87 0.55
C SER A 34 0.81 -26.21 1.91
N LEU A 35 0.85 -25.27 2.86
CA LEU A 35 0.28 -25.49 4.19
C LEU A 35 -1.25 -25.40 4.16
N ASP A 36 -1.91 -26.17 5.01
CA ASP A 36 -3.36 -26.04 5.25
C ASP A 36 -3.63 -24.85 6.19
N MET A 37 -3.19 -23.68 5.75
CA MET A 37 -3.35 -22.42 6.48
C MET A 37 -3.83 -21.32 5.54
N LYS A 38 -4.68 -20.46 6.08
CA LYS A 38 -5.11 -19.23 5.38
C LYS A 38 -4.11 -18.11 5.62
N THR A 39 -4.04 -17.20 4.64
CA THR A 39 -3.33 -15.94 4.69
C THR A 39 -4.14 -14.86 3.96
N GLY A 40 -3.57 -13.71 3.77
CA GLY A 40 -4.17 -12.57 3.11
C GLY A 40 -3.33 -11.31 3.37
N PHE A 41 -3.97 -10.14 3.32
CA PHE A 41 -3.32 -8.92 3.77
C PHE A 41 -3.40 -8.81 5.31
N TRP A 42 -2.42 -8.12 5.90
CA TRP A 42 -2.40 -7.87 7.34
C TRP A 42 -3.29 -6.67 7.69
N LEU A 43 -4.32 -6.87 8.51
CA LEU A 43 -5.37 -5.88 8.75
C LEU A 43 -4.81 -4.53 9.22
N GLY A 44 -3.89 -4.52 10.20
CA GLY A 44 -3.30 -3.29 10.74
C GLY A 44 -2.47 -2.50 9.70
N GLU A 45 -1.99 -3.15 8.64
CA GLU A 45 -1.24 -2.48 7.58
C GLU A 45 -2.13 -1.75 6.57
N LEU A 46 -3.42 -2.07 6.56
CA LEU A 46 -4.43 -1.24 5.93
C LEU A 46 -4.98 -0.20 6.89
N THR A 47 -5.48 -0.61 8.06
CA THR A 47 -6.28 0.25 8.94
C THR A 47 -5.47 1.42 9.51
N HIS A 48 -4.23 1.21 9.94
CA HIS A 48 -3.41 2.25 10.55
C HIS A 48 -3.09 3.38 9.55
N PRO A 49 -2.48 3.13 8.38
CA PRO A 49 -2.20 4.21 7.44
C PRO A 49 -3.49 4.75 6.80
N TYR A 50 -4.52 3.92 6.59
CA TYR A 50 -5.81 4.37 6.09
C TYR A 50 -6.39 5.48 6.95
N TYR A 51 -6.52 5.27 8.28
CA TYR A 51 -7.12 6.26 9.16
C TYR A 51 -6.25 7.50 9.33
N VAL A 52 -4.92 7.37 9.31
CA VAL A 52 -4.04 8.55 9.30
C VAL A 52 -4.31 9.45 8.10
N LEU A 53 -4.55 8.87 6.93
CA LEU A 53 -4.75 9.61 5.68
C LEU A 53 -6.21 10.09 5.53
N ALA A 54 -7.18 9.23 5.83
CA ALA A 54 -8.60 9.57 5.75
C ALA A 54 -9.00 10.65 6.75
N ASP A 55 -8.51 10.59 8.00
CA ASP A 55 -8.75 11.61 9.02
C ASP A 55 -8.07 12.95 8.68
N ALA A 56 -7.03 12.93 7.85
CA ALA A 56 -6.40 14.12 7.29
C ALA A 56 -7.12 14.69 6.04
N GLY A 57 -8.25 14.08 5.63
CA GLY A 57 -9.10 14.55 4.54
C GLY A 57 -8.81 13.99 3.15
N PHE A 58 -7.88 13.03 3.04
CA PHE A 58 -7.61 12.36 1.76
C PHE A 58 -8.69 11.32 1.44
N ARG A 59 -9.00 11.18 0.16
CA ARG A 59 -9.83 10.08 -0.34
C ARG A 59 -8.95 8.85 -0.53
N VAL A 60 -9.37 7.73 0.06
CA VAL A 60 -8.66 6.47 -0.02
C VAL A 60 -9.55 5.47 -0.72
N ASP A 61 -9.06 4.95 -1.84
CA ASP A 61 -9.66 3.85 -2.58
C ASP A 61 -8.85 2.56 -2.30
N VAL A 62 -9.53 1.42 -2.40
CA VAL A 62 -8.92 0.09 -2.18
C VAL A 62 -9.13 -0.75 -3.43
N ALA A 63 -8.05 -1.37 -3.89
CA ALA A 63 -8.05 -2.37 -4.96
C ALA A 63 -7.39 -3.66 -4.46
N SER A 64 -7.63 -4.75 -5.13
CA SER A 64 -6.86 -5.99 -4.97
C SER A 64 -6.45 -6.54 -6.34
N ILE A 65 -5.59 -7.54 -6.38
CA ILE A 65 -5.08 -8.05 -7.65
C ILE A 65 -6.21 -8.49 -8.57
N ASP A 66 -7.14 -9.31 -8.07
CA ASP A 66 -8.22 -9.90 -8.87
C ASP A 66 -9.58 -9.17 -8.70
N GLY A 67 -9.64 -8.16 -7.80
CA GLY A 67 -10.91 -7.57 -7.41
C GLY A 67 -11.73 -8.45 -6.46
N GLY A 68 -12.95 -7.99 -6.12
CA GLY A 68 -13.84 -8.70 -5.22
C GLY A 68 -13.39 -8.65 -3.75
N MET A 69 -13.63 -9.70 -2.98
CA MET A 69 -13.31 -9.73 -1.57
C MET A 69 -11.83 -10.00 -1.34
N ALA A 70 -11.10 -9.01 -0.82
CA ALA A 70 -9.71 -9.18 -0.43
C ALA A 70 -9.61 -10.02 0.87
N PRO A 71 -8.80 -11.10 0.90
CA PRO A 71 -8.65 -11.95 2.07
C PRO A 71 -7.84 -11.27 3.17
N ILE A 72 -8.37 -11.27 4.39
CA ILE A 72 -7.65 -10.81 5.59
C ILE A 72 -6.88 -12.00 6.17
N ASP A 73 -5.60 -11.81 6.52
CA ASP A 73 -4.85 -12.83 7.26
C ASP A 73 -5.49 -13.04 8.65
N PRO A 74 -5.91 -14.27 8.99
CA PRO A 74 -6.59 -14.52 10.27
C PRO A 74 -5.76 -14.15 11.51
N LYS A 75 -4.42 -14.21 11.41
CA LYS A 75 -3.52 -13.84 12.52
C LYS A 75 -3.49 -12.34 12.78
N SER A 76 -3.97 -11.52 11.82
CA SER A 76 -4.01 -10.06 11.95
C SER A 76 -5.30 -9.52 12.59
N LEU A 77 -6.25 -10.40 12.93
CA LEU A 77 -7.56 -10.04 13.50
C LEU A 77 -7.44 -9.73 15.00
N ASP A 78 -6.60 -8.76 15.34
CA ASP A 78 -6.49 -8.24 16.70
C ASP A 78 -7.38 -7.00 16.86
N PHE A 79 -8.51 -7.16 17.53
CA PHE A 79 -9.47 -6.09 17.79
C PHE A 79 -9.25 -5.37 19.12
N SER A 80 -8.18 -5.70 19.86
CA SER A 80 -7.68 -4.83 20.92
C SER A 80 -6.95 -3.60 20.39
N ASP A 81 -6.50 -3.65 19.12
CA ASP A 81 -5.98 -2.49 18.40
C ASP A 81 -7.13 -1.55 18.02
N GLU A 82 -6.98 -0.26 18.36
CA GLU A 82 -8.04 0.76 18.18
C GLU A 82 -8.46 0.94 16.71
N ASN A 83 -7.52 0.86 15.75
CA ASN A 83 -7.84 1.03 14.34
C ASN A 83 -8.53 -0.21 13.77
N ASN A 84 -8.11 -1.40 14.18
CA ASN A 84 -8.79 -2.63 13.81
C ASN A 84 -10.20 -2.69 14.44
N ALA A 85 -10.37 -2.22 15.68
CA ALA A 85 -11.69 -2.09 16.31
C ALA A 85 -12.57 -1.04 15.60
N ARG A 86 -11.98 0.08 15.17
CA ARG A 86 -12.68 1.10 14.37
C ARG A 86 -13.16 0.52 13.04
N PHE A 87 -12.36 -0.31 12.39
CA PHE A 87 -12.67 -0.95 11.10
C PHE A 87 -13.99 -1.73 11.13
N ILE A 88 -14.28 -2.48 12.21
CA ILE A 88 -15.52 -3.28 12.30
C ILE A 88 -16.77 -2.40 12.17
N ASN A 89 -16.69 -1.16 12.62
CA ASN A 89 -17.79 -0.19 12.58
C ASN A 89 -17.76 0.72 11.35
N ASP A 90 -16.69 0.67 10.57
CA ASP A 90 -16.53 1.46 9.34
C ASP A 90 -17.14 0.72 8.15
N LYS A 91 -18.46 0.87 7.97
CA LYS A 91 -19.19 0.23 6.87
C LYS A 91 -18.62 0.58 5.49
N LYS A 92 -18.06 1.78 5.32
CA LYS A 92 -17.49 2.22 4.04
C LYS A 92 -16.20 1.47 3.73
N LEU A 93 -15.27 1.42 4.68
CA LEU A 93 -14.01 0.68 4.51
C LEU A 93 -14.27 -0.82 4.39
N MET A 94 -15.16 -1.37 5.20
CA MET A 94 -15.54 -2.78 5.11
C MET A 94 -16.13 -3.13 3.72
N ALA A 95 -17.04 -2.30 3.20
CA ALA A 95 -17.58 -2.48 1.86
C ALA A 95 -16.50 -2.41 0.77
N SER A 96 -15.50 -1.54 0.93
CA SER A 96 -14.39 -1.42 -0.03
C SER A 96 -13.45 -2.63 -0.03
N ILE A 97 -13.36 -3.38 1.07
CA ILE A 97 -12.58 -4.64 1.14
C ILE A 97 -13.38 -5.83 0.59
N ILE A 98 -14.70 -5.83 0.80
CA ILE A 98 -15.59 -6.89 0.27
C ILE A 98 -15.72 -6.78 -1.25
N ASN A 99 -15.67 -5.56 -1.80
CA ASN A 99 -15.86 -5.28 -3.23
C ASN A 99 -14.72 -4.38 -3.74
N THR A 100 -13.48 -4.87 -3.66
CA THR A 100 -12.34 -4.16 -4.22
C THR A 100 -12.44 -4.08 -5.74
N LYS A 101 -11.88 -3.02 -6.33
CA LYS A 101 -11.61 -3.01 -7.76
C LYS A 101 -10.48 -4.00 -8.08
N ALA A 102 -10.55 -4.67 -9.22
CA ALA A 102 -9.38 -5.33 -9.76
C ALA A 102 -8.32 -4.30 -10.15
N ILE A 103 -7.03 -4.64 -9.98
CA ILE A 103 -5.94 -3.71 -10.32
C ILE A 103 -5.95 -3.32 -11.81
N GLU A 104 -6.45 -4.18 -12.70
CA GLU A 104 -6.60 -3.92 -14.13
C GLU A 104 -7.61 -2.79 -14.44
N ASP A 105 -8.60 -2.59 -13.57
CA ASP A 105 -9.62 -1.53 -13.70
C ASP A 105 -9.19 -0.20 -13.07
N VAL A 106 -7.97 -0.14 -12.51
CA VAL A 106 -7.46 1.05 -11.85
C VAL A 106 -6.82 2.00 -12.85
N ASN A 107 -7.37 3.23 -12.96
CA ASN A 107 -6.67 4.29 -13.68
C ASN A 107 -5.64 4.95 -12.75
N SER A 108 -4.36 4.72 -13.04
CA SER A 108 -3.24 5.27 -12.26
C SER A 108 -3.24 6.79 -12.17
N GLU A 109 -3.80 7.49 -13.17
CA GLU A 109 -3.83 8.96 -13.23
C GLU A 109 -4.70 9.59 -12.13
N ASP A 110 -5.62 8.81 -11.56
CA ASP A 110 -6.50 9.26 -10.48
C ASP A 110 -5.78 9.39 -9.12
N TYR A 111 -4.55 8.86 -8.97
CA TYR A 111 -3.90 8.71 -7.67
C TYR A 111 -2.55 9.42 -7.61
N GLN A 112 -2.31 10.12 -6.50
CA GLN A 112 -1.02 10.73 -6.17
C GLN A 112 -0.11 9.84 -5.33
N ALA A 113 -0.65 8.74 -4.79
CA ALA A 113 0.11 7.75 -4.03
C ALA A 113 -0.51 6.35 -4.19
N VAL A 114 0.35 5.34 -4.16
CA VAL A 114 -0.03 3.94 -4.01
C VAL A 114 0.61 3.37 -2.77
N VAL A 115 -0.16 2.57 -2.01
CA VAL A 115 0.27 1.89 -0.78
C VAL A 115 0.01 0.39 -0.94
N TYR A 116 1.07 -0.39 -0.94
CA TYR A 116 1.02 -1.85 -0.97
C TYR A 116 1.01 -2.36 0.47
N ALA A 117 -0.16 -2.72 0.98
CA ALA A 117 -0.28 -3.36 2.29
C ALA A 117 0.29 -4.78 2.21
N GLY A 118 1.03 -5.18 3.22
CA GLY A 118 1.62 -6.51 3.24
C GLY A 118 0.67 -7.56 3.85
N GLY A 119 1.25 -8.53 4.50
CA GLY A 119 0.71 -9.83 4.82
C GLY A 119 1.28 -10.87 3.85
N HIS A 120 1.40 -12.11 4.28
CA HIS A 120 2.13 -13.13 3.50
C HIS A 120 1.51 -13.40 2.12
N GLY A 121 0.19 -13.20 1.95
CA GLY A 121 -0.47 -13.39 0.65
C GLY A 121 0.22 -12.66 -0.50
N THR A 122 0.78 -11.47 -0.25
CA THR A 122 1.48 -10.65 -1.24
C THR A 122 2.71 -11.34 -1.87
N MET A 123 3.29 -12.31 -1.17
CA MET A 123 4.45 -13.05 -1.67
C MET A 123 4.12 -13.89 -2.91
N TRP A 124 2.84 -14.21 -3.14
CA TRP A 124 2.40 -15.06 -4.26
C TRP A 124 1.85 -14.27 -5.44
N ASP A 125 1.32 -13.05 -5.23
CA ASP A 125 0.61 -12.32 -6.29
C ASP A 125 1.14 -10.90 -6.57
N PHE A 126 2.07 -10.37 -5.76
CA PHE A 126 2.66 -9.05 -6.01
C PHE A 126 3.93 -9.09 -6.86
N SER A 127 4.83 -10.05 -6.61
CA SER A 127 6.07 -10.18 -7.39
C SER A 127 5.77 -10.64 -8.81
N ASN A 128 6.54 -10.17 -9.79
CA ASN A 128 6.38 -10.46 -11.22
C ASN A 128 4.99 -10.08 -11.79
N ASN A 129 4.27 -9.16 -11.16
CA ASN A 129 2.96 -8.71 -11.60
C ASN A 129 3.09 -7.47 -12.50
N GLU A 130 2.81 -7.63 -13.79
CA GLU A 130 2.93 -6.53 -14.76
C GLU A 130 1.99 -5.36 -14.51
N LEU A 131 0.79 -5.61 -13.94
CA LEU A 131 -0.18 -4.56 -13.63
C LEU A 131 0.32 -3.71 -12.46
N ILE A 132 0.89 -4.34 -11.42
CA ILE A 132 1.59 -3.65 -10.34
C ILE A 132 2.73 -2.80 -10.90
N ASN A 133 3.56 -3.37 -11.79
CA ASN A 133 4.69 -2.67 -12.37
C ASN A 133 4.24 -1.42 -13.15
N LYS A 134 3.23 -1.54 -14.02
CA LYS A 134 2.66 -0.42 -14.78
C LYS A 134 2.08 0.65 -13.87
N LEU A 135 1.28 0.26 -12.88
CA LEU A 135 0.66 1.17 -11.90
C LEU A 135 1.73 1.95 -11.13
N THR A 136 2.72 1.23 -10.59
CA THR A 136 3.81 1.82 -9.78
C THR A 136 4.64 2.81 -10.59
N VAL A 137 5.07 2.42 -11.80
CA VAL A 137 5.86 3.29 -12.69
C VAL A 137 5.07 4.54 -13.03
N SER A 138 3.81 4.38 -13.44
CA SER A 138 2.95 5.50 -13.82
C SER A 138 2.80 6.51 -12.68
N ILE A 139 2.50 6.07 -11.46
CA ILE A 139 2.36 6.96 -10.30
C ILE A 139 3.70 7.59 -9.95
N TYR A 140 4.78 6.81 -9.88
CA TYR A 140 6.09 7.28 -9.46
C TYR A 140 6.68 8.32 -10.43
N GLU A 141 6.63 8.06 -11.72
CA GLU A 141 7.23 8.94 -12.76
C GLU A 141 6.47 10.25 -12.94
N ARG A 142 5.18 10.30 -12.60
CA ARG A 142 4.42 11.55 -12.52
C ARG A 142 4.68 12.35 -11.23
N GLY A 143 5.60 11.93 -10.38
CA GLY A 143 5.92 12.61 -9.13
C GLY A 143 5.12 12.10 -7.91
N GLY A 144 4.33 11.04 -8.06
CA GLY A 144 3.57 10.44 -6.97
C GLY A 144 4.42 9.63 -5.99
N ILE A 145 3.80 9.20 -4.90
CA ILE A 145 4.43 8.44 -3.82
C ILE A 145 4.16 6.95 -4.04
N VAL A 146 5.19 6.14 -3.82
CA VAL A 146 5.08 4.68 -3.76
C VAL A 146 5.39 4.23 -2.35
N SER A 147 4.49 3.49 -1.72
CA SER A 147 4.68 3.01 -0.36
C SER A 147 4.39 1.52 -0.26
N ALA A 148 5.10 0.83 0.64
CA ALA A 148 4.91 -0.59 0.89
C ALA A 148 5.29 -0.95 2.34
N ILE A 149 4.61 -1.94 2.93
CA ILE A 149 4.77 -2.29 4.34
C ILE A 149 4.99 -3.81 4.45
N CYS A 150 5.92 -4.24 5.33
CA CYS A 150 6.12 -5.65 5.70
C CYS A 150 6.50 -6.51 4.47
N HIS A 151 5.59 -7.37 3.99
CA HIS A 151 5.73 -8.13 2.75
C HIS A 151 5.25 -7.35 1.51
N GLY A 152 4.57 -6.20 1.68
CA GLY A 152 4.13 -5.34 0.57
C GLY A 152 5.24 -4.94 -0.42
N PRO A 153 6.52 -4.77 -0.01
CA PRO A 153 7.63 -4.54 -0.93
C PRO A 153 7.88 -5.65 -1.97
N ALA A 154 7.21 -6.82 -1.87
CA ALA A 154 7.16 -7.79 -2.97
C ALA A 154 6.66 -7.14 -4.28
N ALA A 155 5.79 -6.13 -4.18
CA ALA A 155 5.34 -5.31 -5.31
C ALA A 155 6.47 -4.54 -6.00
N LEU A 156 7.61 -4.33 -5.33
CA LEU A 156 8.70 -3.49 -5.84
C LEU A 156 9.86 -4.30 -6.45
N THR A 157 9.83 -5.63 -6.34
CA THR A 157 10.94 -6.50 -6.75
C THR A 157 11.25 -6.41 -8.25
N ASP A 158 10.24 -6.18 -9.08
CA ASP A 158 10.37 -6.24 -10.53
C ASP A 158 9.99 -4.93 -11.25
N VAL A 159 9.73 -3.86 -10.49
CA VAL A 159 9.40 -2.55 -11.04
C VAL A 159 10.61 -1.94 -11.75
N LYS A 160 10.52 -1.81 -13.07
CA LYS A 160 11.50 -1.11 -13.92
C LYS A 160 10.95 0.23 -14.38
N LEU A 161 11.68 1.29 -14.11
CA LEU A 161 11.38 2.63 -14.59
C LEU A 161 11.60 2.74 -16.11
N SER A 162 11.12 3.83 -16.73
CA SER A 162 11.26 4.09 -18.17
C SER A 162 12.71 4.08 -18.66
N ASN A 163 13.68 4.37 -17.76
CA ASN A 163 15.10 4.27 -18.04
C ASN A 163 15.67 2.84 -17.97
N GLY A 164 14.83 1.81 -17.76
CA GLY A 164 15.19 0.40 -17.68
C GLY A 164 15.80 -0.05 -16.36
N GLN A 165 15.99 0.84 -15.39
CA GLN A 165 16.54 0.48 -14.09
C GLN A 165 15.44 0.07 -13.09
N TYR A 166 15.75 -0.85 -12.19
CA TYR A 166 14.84 -1.17 -11.11
C TYR A 166 14.57 0.04 -10.22
N LEU A 167 13.31 0.26 -9.85
CA LEU A 167 12.91 1.34 -8.93
C LEU A 167 13.73 1.30 -7.64
N VAL A 168 13.98 0.12 -7.12
CA VAL A 168 14.70 -0.09 -5.84
C VAL A 168 16.22 0.08 -5.96
N LYS A 169 16.79 0.12 -7.17
CA LYS A 169 18.24 0.18 -7.37
C LYS A 169 18.86 1.42 -6.73
N GLY A 170 19.79 1.19 -5.81
CA GLY A 170 20.52 2.21 -5.08
C GLY A 170 19.69 2.97 -4.04
N ARG A 171 18.41 2.59 -3.82
CA ARG A 171 17.55 3.18 -2.81
C ARG A 171 17.67 2.47 -1.48
N LYS A 172 17.56 3.25 -0.40
CA LYS A 172 17.30 2.73 0.92
C LYS A 172 15.84 2.34 1.03
N LEU A 173 15.55 1.17 1.59
CA LEU A 173 14.19 0.74 1.88
C LEU A 173 14.16 -0.21 3.08
N ALA A 174 13.02 -0.31 3.74
CA ALA A 174 12.70 -1.31 4.75
C ALA A 174 11.72 -2.33 4.17
N ALA A 175 11.84 -3.57 4.59
CA ALA A 175 10.92 -4.66 4.27
C ALA A 175 11.00 -5.70 5.38
N PHE A 176 10.07 -6.65 5.39
CA PHE A 176 10.11 -7.79 6.29
C PHE A 176 11.44 -8.52 6.14
N THR A 177 12.08 -8.81 7.27
CA THR A 177 13.44 -9.33 7.29
C THR A 177 13.49 -10.85 7.28
N ASN A 178 14.62 -11.43 6.87
CA ASN A 178 14.84 -12.87 6.98
C ASN A 178 14.79 -13.34 8.45
N GLU A 179 15.19 -12.47 9.41
CA GLU A 179 15.06 -12.76 10.84
C GLU A 179 13.59 -12.85 11.26
N GLU A 180 12.76 -11.87 10.85
CA GLU A 180 11.33 -11.89 11.14
C GLU A 180 10.63 -13.08 10.48
N GLU A 181 11.00 -13.45 9.23
CA GLU A 181 10.47 -14.62 8.54
C GLU A 181 10.83 -15.92 9.27
N SER A 182 12.06 -16.03 9.77
CA SER A 182 12.51 -17.15 10.59
C SER A 182 11.75 -17.23 11.92
N ASN A 183 11.50 -16.07 12.56
CA ASN A 183 10.78 -16.00 13.84
C ASN A 183 9.33 -16.48 13.73
N VAL A 184 8.69 -16.31 12.56
CA VAL A 184 7.34 -16.83 12.30
C VAL A 184 7.33 -18.25 11.71
N GLY A 185 8.52 -18.84 11.44
CA GLY A 185 8.67 -20.22 10.96
C GLY A 185 8.25 -20.43 9.50
N LEU A 186 8.31 -19.37 8.66
CA LEU A 186 7.81 -19.43 7.28
C LEU A 186 8.91 -19.31 6.21
N THR A 187 10.18 -19.31 6.59
CA THR A 187 11.34 -19.20 5.67
C THR A 187 11.27 -20.20 4.51
N GLU A 188 10.90 -21.45 4.79
CA GLU A 188 10.79 -22.51 3.78
C GLU A 188 9.41 -22.60 3.13
N VAL A 189 8.48 -21.71 3.50
CA VAL A 189 7.09 -21.72 3.01
C VAL A 189 6.87 -20.65 1.97
N VAL A 190 7.43 -19.45 2.20
CA VAL A 190 7.35 -18.34 1.23
C VAL A 190 8.09 -18.69 -0.06
N PRO A 191 7.60 -18.26 -1.24
CA PRO A 191 8.18 -18.67 -2.53
C PRO A 191 9.60 -18.12 -2.77
N PHE A 192 10.02 -17.09 -2.05
CA PHE A 192 11.34 -16.48 -2.12
C PHE A 192 11.63 -15.64 -0.87
N SER A 193 12.92 -15.39 -0.58
CA SER A 193 13.31 -14.41 0.43
C SER A 193 13.07 -12.99 -0.12
N LEU A 194 12.18 -12.24 0.53
CA LEU A 194 11.88 -10.86 0.16
C LEU A 194 13.10 -9.95 0.30
N GLN A 195 13.76 -10.02 1.44
CA GLN A 195 14.97 -9.25 1.73
C GLN A 195 16.05 -9.47 0.67
N ASP A 196 16.39 -10.74 0.38
CA ASP A 196 17.47 -11.07 -0.54
C ASP A 196 17.11 -10.71 -1.97
N THR A 197 15.84 -10.89 -2.35
CA THR A 197 15.35 -10.51 -3.69
C THR A 197 15.48 -9.01 -3.91
N LEU A 198 15.03 -8.19 -2.97
CA LEU A 198 15.16 -6.72 -3.06
C LEU A 198 16.63 -6.29 -3.14
N MET A 199 17.50 -6.90 -2.32
CA MET A 199 18.95 -6.63 -2.35
C MET A 199 19.59 -7.04 -3.67
N SER A 200 19.20 -8.17 -4.26
CA SER A 200 19.67 -8.63 -5.58
C SER A 200 19.31 -7.68 -6.73
N LYS A 201 18.20 -6.93 -6.58
CA LYS A 201 17.77 -5.87 -7.51
C LYS A 201 18.46 -4.52 -7.24
N GLY A 202 19.39 -4.50 -6.28
CA GLY A 202 20.23 -3.35 -5.95
C GLY A 202 19.69 -2.44 -4.87
N ALA A 203 18.69 -2.87 -4.12
CA ALA A 203 18.20 -2.13 -2.94
C ALA A 203 19.24 -2.12 -1.81
N LYS A 204 19.27 -1.04 -1.04
CA LYS A 204 19.99 -0.94 0.22
C LYS A 204 19.00 -1.19 1.35
N HIS A 205 18.88 -2.45 1.77
CA HIS A 205 17.96 -2.82 2.84
C HIS A 205 18.42 -2.24 4.18
N ILE A 206 17.58 -1.41 4.78
CA ILE A 206 17.80 -0.78 6.10
C ILE A 206 16.82 -1.44 7.07
N TYR A 207 17.33 -2.13 8.05
CA TYR A 207 16.53 -2.85 9.03
C TYR A 207 16.87 -2.43 10.46
N GLY A 208 15.86 -2.45 11.32
CA GLY A 208 15.96 -2.35 12.79
C GLY A 208 15.81 -3.73 13.41
N ALA A 209 15.77 -3.79 14.72
CA ALA A 209 15.47 -5.03 15.46
C ALA A 209 14.08 -5.57 15.02
N ALA A 210 13.94 -6.89 15.01
CA ALA A 210 12.68 -7.54 14.67
C ALA A 210 11.51 -6.99 15.52
N TRP A 211 10.34 -6.82 14.89
CA TRP A 211 9.11 -6.36 15.52
C TRP A 211 9.17 -4.94 16.10
N THR A 212 10.16 -4.13 15.70
CA THR A 212 10.23 -2.71 16.06
C THR A 212 9.85 -1.81 14.88
N VAL A 213 9.42 -0.59 15.20
CA VAL A 213 9.08 0.41 14.17
C VAL A 213 10.32 0.83 13.41
N ASN A 214 10.36 0.51 12.11
CA ASN A 214 11.39 0.97 11.20
C ASN A 214 10.77 1.41 9.88
N VAL A 215 10.91 2.70 9.53
CA VAL A 215 10.36 3.30 8.31
C VAL A 215 11.47 4.06 7.59
N VAL A 216 11.55 3.84 6.30
CA VAL A 216 12.51 4.51 5.40
C VAL A 216 11.75 5.27 4.34
N ASN A 217 12.10 6.54 4.15
CA ASN A 217 11.66 7.37 3.02
C ASN A 217 12.90 7.71 2.17
N ASP A 218 12.95 7.23 0.95
CA ASP A 218 14.00 7.55 -0.01
C ASP A 218 13.39 7.96 -1.35
N ARG A 219 13.38 9.27 -1.61
CA ARG A 219 12.93 9.84 -2.89
C ARG A 219 11.51 9.40 -3.24
N ARG A 220 10.54 9.63 -2.35
CA ARG A 220 9.11 9.29 -2.48
C ARG A 220 8.81 7.78 -2.52
N VAL A 221 9.78 6.94 -2.22
CA VAL A 221 9.55 5.51 -1.90
C VAL A 221 9.58 5.39 -0.37
N ILE A 222 8.40 5.13 0.23
CA ILE A 222 8.21 5.08 1.68
C ILE A 222 7.90 3.65 2.08
N THR A 223 8.78 3.04 2.86
CA THR A 223 8.65 1.62 3.21
C THR A 223 8.73 1.39 4.71
N GLY A 224 7.95 0.44 5.20
CA GLY A 224 7.93 -0.01 6.59
C GLY A 224 8.33 -1.48 6.70
N GLN A 225 9.10 -1.83 7.72
CA GLN A 225 9.67 -3.17 7.88
C GLN A 225 8.62 -4.25 8.21
N ASN A 226 7.62 -3.91 9.02
CA ASN A 226 6.73 -4.86 9.68
C ASN A 226 5.39 -4.20 10.05
N PRO A 227 4.41 -4.92 10.61
CA PRO A 227 3.12 -4.35 11.01
C PRO A 227 3.24 -3.18 11.99
N GLN A 228 4.24 -3.19 12.91
CA GLN A 228 4.48 -2.12 13.87
C GLN A 228 4.80 -0.79 13.20
N SER A 229 5.32 -0.84 11.98
CA SER A 229 5.69 0.33 11.18
C SER A 229 4.50 1.01 10.49
N ALA A 230 3.35 0.34 10.39
CA ALA A 230 2.24 0.76 9.54
C ALA A 230 1.71 2.17 9.84
N ARG A 231 1.48 2.51 11.10
CA ARG A 231 1.02 3.86 11.49
C ARG A 231 2.03 4.93 11.12
N LYS A 232 3.34 4.65 11.32
CA LYS A 232 4.39 5.60 10.97
C LYS A 232 4.51 5.79 9.47
N VAL A 233 4.35 4.72 8.67
CA VAL A 233 4.27 4.83 7.20
C VAL A 233 3.16 5.77 6.78
N GLY A 234 1.95 5.65 7.34
CA GLY A 234 0.85 6.58 7.07
C GLY A 234 1.21 8.04 7.37
N LYS A 235 1.91 8.30 8.49
CA LYS A 235 2.37 9.64 8.87
C LYS A 235 3.43 10.18 7.91
N GLU A 236 4.37 9.35 7.46
CA GLU A 236 5.40 9.75 6.49
C GLU A 236 4.77 10.07 5.13
N ILE A 237 3.80 9.25 4.65
CA ILE A 237 3.02 9.55 3.44
C ILE A 237 2.33 10.91 3.59
N LEU A 238 1.65 11.14 4.71
CA LEU A 238 0.95 12.41 4.98
C LEU A 238 1.91 13.61 4.97
N THR A 239 3.10 13.44 5.52
CA THR A 239 4.14 14.48 5.54
C THR A 239 4.64 14.79 4.14
N GLU A 240 4.94 13.77 3.34
CA GLU A 240 5.39 13.90 1.96
C GLU A 240 4.33 14.58 1.09
N LEU A 241 3.06 14.18 1.21
CA LEU A 241 1.93 14.77 0.48
C LEU A 241 1.73 16.25 0.80
N LYS A 242 1.98 16.67 2.04
CA LYS A 242 1.93 18.09 2.43
C LYS A 242 3.13 18.89 1.92
N GLY A 243 4.26 18.25 1.69
CA GLY A 243 5.47 18.88 1.15
C GLY A 243 5.43 19.08 -0.37
N ILE A 244 4.59 18.33 -1.08
CA ILE A 244 4.40 18.43 -2.55
C ILE A 244 3.45 19.58 -2.91
N LYS A 245 2.64 20.08 -1.97
CA LYS A 245 1.74 21.24 -2.15
C LYS A 245 2.52 22.54 -1.96
#